data_5a7172e9e0ace835064f658bbd1d406b
#
_entry.id   5a7172e9e0ace835064f658bbd1d406b
#
_cell.length_a   1.000
_cell.length_b   1.000
_cell.length_c   1.000
_cell.angle_alpha   90.00
_cell.angle_beta   90.00
_cell.angle_gamma   90.00
#
_symmetry.space_group_name_H-M   'P 1'
#
loop_
_entity.id
_entity.type
_entity.pdbx_description
1 polymer ?
#
loop_
_entity_poly.entity_id
_entity_poly.type
_entity_poly.pdbx_seq_one_letter_code
_entity_poly.pdbx_strand_id
1 'polypeptide(L)'
;MFRKSSNTSLQKIFSQSQLLIFALTLGICSLIFVVISIYTMNTYAKQSLNIFSATLSEQIQPAVIFNDPITLQQTLNNHIQQYPIRAIQVINLQGKPLAEAYKPTPEFAWMENLFDKVFFKHPVTRTIKHQNNQYGTLIIYGSATQLMSFFFQLLICLSAGIFVILLIMLWLVHSTYQKLMHSIQPMVNTVESLNLDPQYQARLPSSPIYE
;
A
#
# COMPACT_ATOMS: atom_id res chain seq x y z
N MET A 1 -44.15 15.75 29.07
CA MET A 1 -43.33 14.55 28.86
C MET A 1 -43.52 14.08 27.42
N PHE A 2 -42.82 14.65 26.44
CA PHE A 2 -42.70 14.14 25.05
C PHE A 2 -41.98 15.20 24.20
N ARG A 3 -40.77 14.97 23.83
CA ARG A 3 -40.09 15.41 22.60
C ARG A 3 -38.57 15.51 22.73
N LYS A 4 -37.96 14.44 23.18
CA LYS A 4 -36.47 14.36 23.22
C LYS A 4 -35.90 13.49 22.09
N SER A 5 -36.74 13.01 21.15
CA SER A 5 -36.39 11.94 20.23
C SER A 5 -35.99 12.35 18.80
N SER A 6 -36.34 13.56 18.33
CA SER A 6 -36.16 13.89 16.92
C SER A 6 -34.79 14.52 16.56
N ASN A 7 -34.21 15.28 17.49
CA ASN A 7 -32.95 15.96 17.20
C ASN A 7 -31.72 15.04 17.20
N THR A 8 -31.76 13.97 18.01
CA THR A 8 -30.71 12.95 18.04
C THR A 8 -30.67 12.10 16.78
N SER A 9 -31.81 11.91 16.10
CA SER A 9 -31.91 11.15 14.85
C SER A 9 -31.27 11.88 13.67
N LEU A 10 -31.61 13.14 13.45
CA LEU A 10 -31.08 13.95 12.34
C LEU A 10 -29.56 14.17 12.45
N GLN A 11 -29.08 14.44 13.64
CA GLN A 11 -27.66 14.67 13.92
C GLN A 11 -26.84 13.39 13.74
N LYS A 12 -27.39 12.26 14.14
CA LYS A 12 -26.77 10.93 13.95
C LYS A 12 -26.69 10.59 12.46
N ILE A 13 -27.74 10.85 11.68
CA ILE A 13 -27.78 10.62 10.23
C ILE A 13 -26.76 11.50 9.52
N PHE A 14 -26.66 12.79 9.87
CA PHE A 14 -25.73 13.73 9.26
C PHE A 14 -24.27 13.37 9.55
N SER A 15 -23.95 13.06 10.81
CA SER A 15 -22.61 12.60 11.21
C SER A 15 -22.25 11.28 10.54
N GLN A 16 -23.18 10.34 10.43
CA GLN A 16 -22.97 9.04 9.79
C GLN A 16 -22.75 9.18 8.28
N SER A 17 -23.47 10.08 7.61
CA SER A 17 -23.30 10.38 6.19
C SER A 17 -21.92 11.00 5.91
N GLN A 18 -21.48 11.98 6.70
CA GLN A 18 -20.16 12.57 6.55
C GLN A 18 -19.03 11.54 6.77
N LEU A 19 -19.18 10.68 7.78
CA LEU A 19 -18.20 9.64 8.08
C LEU A 19 -18.13 8.62 6.95
N LEU A 20 -19.26 8.28 6.33
CA LEU A 20 -19.32 7.36 5.19
C LEU A 20 -18.63 7.96 3.95
N ILE A 21 -18.92 9.22 3.60
CA ILE A 21 -18.26 9.91 2.48
C ILE A 21 -16.76 9.97 2.69
N PHE A 22 -16.33 10.30 3.90
CA PHE A 22 -14.92 10.36 4.23
C PHE A 22 -14.23 9.00 4.17
N ALA A 23 -14.86 7.95 4.71
CA ALA A 23 -14.35 6.58 4.62
C ALA A 23 -14.24 6.10 3.17
N LEU A 24 -15.21 6.45 2.33
CA LEU A 24 -15.21 6.11 0.90
C LEU A 24 -14.07 6.81 0.16
N THR A 25 -13.89 8.12 0.37
CA THR A 25 -12.79 8.88 -0.26
C THR A 25 -11.43 8.37 0.19
N LEU A 26 -11.27 8.09 1.48
CA LEU A 26 -10.03 7.53 2.03
C LEU A 26 -9.75 6.14 1.45
N GLY A 27 -10.78 5.30 1.31
CA GLY A 27 -10.68 3.98 0.69
C GLY A 27 -10.24 4.05 -0.78
N ILE A 28 -10.81 4.97 -1.56
CA ILE A 28 -10.44 5.16 -2.97
C ILE A 28 -8.99 5.66 -3.08
N CYS A 29 -8.60 6.67 -2.30
CA CYS A 29 -7.24 7.18 -2.29
C CYS A 29 -6.21 6.10 -1.89
N SER A 30 -6.53 5.30 -0.88
CA SER A 30 -5.72 4.17 -0.45
C SER A 30 -5.54 3.13 -1.55
N LEU A 31 -6.61 2.77 -2.25
CA LEU A 31 -6.58 1.82 -3.35
C LEU A 31 -5.70 2.33 -4.50
N ILE A 32 -5.85 3.59 -4.91
CA ILE A 32 -5.03 4.22 -5.94
C ILE A 32 -3.56 4.20 -5.52
N PHE A 33 -3.26 4.54 -4.27
CA PHE A 33 -1.90 4.54 -3.74
C PHE A 33 -1.26 3.14 -3.79
N VAL A 34 -1.99 2.10 -3.41
CA VAL A 34 -1.52 0.71 -3.48
C VAL A 34 -1.23 0.30 -4.92
N VAL A 35 -2.13 0.62 -5.88
CA VAL A 35 -1.92 0.29 -7.30
C VAL A 35 -0.68 0.97 -7.86
N ILE A 36 -0.50 2.26 -7.59
CA ILE A 36 0.68 3.02 -8.03
C ILE A 36 1.96 2.43 -7.41
N SER A 37 1.93 2.10 -6.12
CA SER A 37 3.07 1.52 -5.41
C SER A 37 3.49 0.17 -6.01
N ILE A 38 2.53 -0.70 -6.30
CA ILE A 38 2.79 -2.00 -6.95
C ILE A 38 3.41 -1.80 -8.33
N TYR A 39 2.87 -0.89 -9.14
CA TYR A 39 3.40 -0.60 -10.47
C TYR A 39 4.83 -0.07 -10.44
N THR A 40 5.08 0.91 -9.59
CA THR A 40 6.40 1.53 -9.43
C THR A 40 7.43 0.50 -8.96
N MET A 41 7.05 -0.33 -8.00
CA MET A 41 7.90 -1.37 -7.44
C MET A 41 8.26 -2.44 -8.47
N ASN A 42 7.32 -2.88 -9.30
CA ASN A 42 7.58 -3.81 -10.39
C ASN A 42 8.58 -3.23 -11.39
N THR A 43 8.41 -1.97 -11.77
CA THR A 43 9.31 -1.28 -12.69
C THR A 43 10.72 -1.18 -12.10
N TYR A 44 10.82 -0.77 -10.84
CA TYR A 44 12.09 -0.66 -10.13
C TYR A 44 12.80 -2.02 -10.01
N ALA A 45 12.08 -3.08 -9.65
CA ALA A 45 12.65 -4.42 -9.53
C ALA A 45 13.22 -4.93 -10.87
N LYS A 46 12.51 -4.74 -11.98
CA LYS A 46 13.00 -5.11 -13.32
C LYS A 46 14.22 -4.30 -13.72
N GLN A 47 14.23 -3.01 -13.45
CA GLN A 47 15.37 -2.15 -13.75
C GLN A 47 16.59 -2.54 -12.91
N SER A 48 16.41 -2.81 -11.63
CA SER A 48 17.48 -3.27 -10.73
C SER A 48 18.08 -4.59 -11.20
N LEU A 49 17.25 -5.57 -11.59
CA LEU A 49 17.74 -6.84 -12.15
C LEU A 49 18.49 -6.66 -13.46
N ASN A 50 18.06 -5.75 -14.33
CA ASN A 50 18.76 -5.45 -15.58
C ASN A 50 20.15 -4.85 -15.32
N ILE A 51 20.27 -3.90 -14.39
CA ILE A 51 21.54 -3.29 -14.01
C ILE A 51 22.44 -4.34 -13.39
N PHE A 52 21.90 -5.14 -12.45
CA PHE A 52 22.63 -6.22 -11.82
C PHE A 52 23.15 -7.24 -12.84
N SER A 53 22.29 -7.66 -13.78
CA SER A 53 22.69 -8.60 -14.84
C SER A 53 23.80 -8.06 -15.72
N ALA A 54 23.81 -6.74 -15.96
CA ALA A 54 24.90 -6.09 -16.71
C ALA A 54 26.22 -6.19 -15.96
N THR A 55 26.22 -5.72 -14.71
CA THR A 55 27.43 -5.71 -13.86
C THR A 55 27.95 -7.13 -13.63
N LEU A 56 27.05 -8.07 -13.30
CA LEU A 56 27.46 -9.47 -13.09
C LEU A 56 28.02 -10.10 -14.36
N SER A 57 27.42 -9.84 -15.54
CA SER A 57 27.92 -10.40 -16.79
C SER A 57 29.33 -9.94 -17.14
N GLU A 58 29.69 -8.70 -16.82
CA GLU A 58 31.04 -8.16 -16.98
C GLU A 58 32.01 -8.79 -15.98
N GLN A 59 31.59 -8.96 -14.75
CA GLN A 59 32.41 -9.52 -13.68
C GLN A 59 32.73 -11.01 -13.89
N ILE A 60 31.79 -11.80 -14.39
CA ILE A 60 31.99 -13.23 -14.65
C ILE A 60 32.60 -13.52 -16.02
N GLN A 61 32.70 -12.52 -16.90
CA GLN A 61 33.19 -12.67 -18.26
C GLN A 61 34.57 -13.37 -18.32
N PRO A 62 35.59 -13.01 -17.53
CA PRO A 62 36.88 -13.69 -17.54
C PRO A 62 36.75 -15.20 -17.19
N ALA A 63 36.01 -15.51 -16.13
CA ALA A 63 35.84 -16.89 -15.68
C ALA A 63 35.13 -17.76 -16.74
N VAL A 64 34.17 -17.18 -17.49
CA VAL A 64 33.50 -17.88 -18.60
C VAL A 64 34.44 -18.10 -19.79
N ILE A 65 35.26 -17.09 -20.15
CA ILE A 65 36.23 -17.18 -21.25
C ILE A 65 37.30 -18.24 -20.98
N PHE A 66 37.84 -18.25 -19.76
CA PHE A 66 38.87 -19.20 -19.36
C PHE A 66 38.32 -20.56 -18.93
N ASN A 67 37.00 -20.75 -18.99
CA ASN A 67 36.29 -21.95 -18.57
C ASN A 67 36.66 -22.39 -17.14
N ASP A 68 36.69 -21.42 -16.21
CA ASP A 68 36.99 -21.63 -14.78
C ASP A 68 35.66 -21.75 -13.98
N PRO A 69 35.15 -22.98 -13.79
CA PRO A 69 33.89 -23.19 -13.09
C PRO A 69 34.01 -22.92 -11.59
N ILE A 70 35.22 -23.01 -11.01
CA ILE A 70 35.41 -22.81 -9.55
C ILE A 70 35.22 -21.32 -9.20
N THR A 71 35.95 -20.45 -9.88
CA THR A 71 35.83 -19.00 -9.71
C THR A 71 34.41 -18.51 -10.06
N LEU A 72 33.84 -19.08 -11.11
CA LEU A 72 32.44 -18.76 -11.51
C LEU A 72 31.47 -19.11 -10.42
N GLN A 73 31.52 -20.35 -9.88
CA GLN A 73 30.61 -20.82 -8.82
C GLN A 73 30.77 -19.98 -7.53
N GLN A 74 31.98 -19.62 -7.14
CA GLN A 74 32.24 -18.77 -5.98
C GLN A 74 31.63 -17.38 -6.17
N THR A 75 31.80 -16.78 -7.34
CA THR A 75 31.25 -15.47 -7.67
C THR A 75 29.73 -15.50 -7.62
N LEU A 76 29.09 -16.51 -8.22
CA LEU A 76 27.63 -16.65 -8.20
C LEU A 76 27.09 -16.83 -6.77
N ASN A 77 27.74 -17.68 -5.96
CA ASN A 77 27.35 -17.93 -4.58
C ASN A 77 27.44 -16.67 -3.71
N ASN A 78 28.45 -15.84 -3.91
CA ASN A 78 28.58 -14.57 -3.19
C ASN A 78 27.45 -13.59 -3.54
N HIS A 79 27.11 -13.49 -4.81
CA HIS A 79 26.10 -12.57 -5.28
C HIS A 79 24.66 -13.01 -4.93
N ILE A 80 24.36 -14.32 -4.96
CA ILE A 80 23.02 -14.80 -4.64
C ILE A 80 22.62 -14.53 -3.18
N GLN A 81 23.60 -14.44 -2.27
CA GLN A 81 23.35 -14.10 -0.86
C GLN A 81 23.01 -12.62 -0.67
N GLN A 82 23.61 -11.74 -1.45
CA GLN A 82 23.52 -10.29 -1.27
C GLN A 82 22.30 -9.66 -1.97
N TYR A 83 21.83 -10.28 -3.05
CA TYR A 83 20.76 -9.70 -3.89
C TYR A 83 19.44 -10.49 -3.81
N PRO A 84 18.30 -9.86 -4.11
CA PRO A 84 16.99 -10.50 -4.13
C PRO A 84 16.82 -11.35 -5.40
N ILE A 85 17.59 -12.41 -5.50
CA ILE A 85 17.66 -13.32 -6.64
C ILE A 85 17.35 -14.72 -6.15
N ARG A 86 16.56 -15.47 -6.91
CA ARG A 86 16.18 -16.85 -6.58
C ARG A 86 17.19 -17.85 -7.14
N ALA A 87 17.64 -17.64 -8.38
CA ALA A 87 18.60 -18.49 -9.03
C ALA A 87 19.40 -17.70 -10.06
N ILE A 88 20.67 -18.10 -10.21
CA ILE A 88 21.56 -17.61 -11.26
C ILE A 88 22.10 -18.83 -11.98
N GLN A 89 22.02 -18.84 -13.31
CA GLN A 89 22.57 -19.90 -14.14
C GLN A 89 23.44 -19.27 -15.21
N VAL A 90 24.60 -19.87 -15.46
CA VAL A 90 25.48 -19.52 -16.58
C VAL A 90 25.59 -20.74 -17.47
N ILE A 91 25.16 -20.57 -18.73
CA ILE A 91 25.21 -21.63 -19.74
C ILE A 91 26.23 -21.28 -20.83
N ASN A 92 26.89 -22.29 -21.35
CA ASN A 92 27.79 -22.14 -22.48
C ASN A 92 27.00 -22.05 -23.82
N LEU A 93 27.72 -21.91 -24.93
CA LEU A 93 27.14 -21.86 -26.27
C LEU A 93 26.36 -23.13 -26.67
N GLN A 94 26.70 -24.27 -26.07
CA GLN A 94 26.05 -25.56 -26.31
C GLN A 94 24.81 -25.78 -25.41
N GLY A 95 24.44 -24.79 -24.61
CA GLY A 95 23.33 -24.91 -23.67
C GLY A 95 23.62 -25.71 -22.40
N LYS A 96 24.90 -26.08 -22.16
CA LYS A 96 25.30 -26.81 -20.96
C LYS A 96 25.59 -25.84 -19.80
N PRO A 97 25.07 -26.08 -18.58
CA PRO A 97 25.35 -25.23 -17.44
C PRO A 97 26.85 -25.30 -17.05
N LEU A 98 27.48 -24.14 -16.92
CA LEU A 98 28.85 -23.97 -16.43
C LEU A 98 28.87 -23.83 -14.91
N ALA A 99 27.92 -23.06 -14.35
CA ALA A 99 27.74 -22.89 -12.92
C ALA A 99 26.28 -22.49 -12.63
N GLU A 100 25.82 -22.87 -11.46
CA GLU A 100 24.47 -22.59 -10.99
C GLU A 100 24.48 -22.25 -9.49
N ALA A 101 23.72 -21.23 -9.10
CA ALA A 101 23.53 -20.90 -7.70
C ALA A 101 22.04 -20.73 -7.42
N TYR A 102 21.58 -21.33 -6.33
CA TYR A 102 20.19 -21.28 -5.90
C TYR A 102 20.08 -20.76 -4.47
N LYS A 103 19.08 -19.93 -4.22
CA LYS A 103 18.73 -19.51 -2.86
C LYS A 103 17.72 -20.51 -2.29
N PRO A 104 17.89 -20.97 -1.03
CA PRO A 104 16.91 -21.85 -0.41
C PRO A 104 15.53 -21.17 -0.33
N THR A 105 14.49 -21.95 -0.54
CA THR A 105 13.10 -21.47 -0.49
C THR A 105 12.73 -21.11 0.95
N PRO A 106 12.14 -19.90 1.17
CA PRO A 106 11.69 -19.51 2.50
C PRO A 106 10.46 -20.32 2.96
N GLU A 107 10.17 -20.28 4.27
CA GLU A 107 9.04 -21.01 4.88
C GLU A 107 7.65 -20.64 4.30
N PHE A 108 7.48 -19.45 3.75
CA PHE A 108 6.25 -18.99 3.10
C PHE A 108 6.26 -19.12 1.56
N ALA A 109 6.77 -20.24 1.05
CA ALA A 109 6.97 -20.50 -0.37
C ALA A 109 5.69 -20.31 -1.25
N TRP A 110 4.49 -20.53 -0.72
CA TRP A 110 3.24 -20.38 -1.48
C TRP A 110 2.93 -18.93 -1.88
N MET A 111 3.14 -17.98 -0.96
CA MET A 111 2.94 -16.55 -1.27
C MET A 111 4.04 -16.02 -2.19
N GLU A 112 5.30 -16.39 -1.93
CA GLU A 112 6.41 -16.01 -2.80
C GLU A 112 6.21 -16.52 -4.23
N ASN A 113 5.76 -17.77 -4.40
CA ASN A 113 5.44 -18.33 -5.71
C ASN A 113 4.33 -17.57 -6.45
N LEU A 114 3.33 -17.04 -5.76
CA LEU A 114 2.31 -16.18 -6.36
C LEU A 114 2.89 -14.86 -6.83
N PHE A 115 3.70 -14.20 -5.98
CA PHE A 115 4.36 -12.95 -6.34
C PHE A 115 5.39 -13.14 -7.45
N ASP A 116 6.19 -14.21 -7.43
CA ASP A 116 7.13 -14.55 -8.49
C ASP A 116 6.42 -14.72 -9.84
N LYS A 117 5.29 -15.42 -9.88
CA LYS A 117 4.49 -15.59 -11.11
C LYS A 117 3.95 -14.28 -11.66
N VAL A 118 3.63 -13.33 -10.80
CA VAL A 118 3.06 -12.03 -11.21
C VAL A 118 4.16 -11.06 -11.64
N PHE A 119 5.26 -10.98 -10.87
CA PHE A 119 6.30 -9.95 -11.06
C PHE A 119 7.50 -10.41 -11.88
N PHE A 120 7.90 -11.68 -11.77
CA PHE A 120 9.09 -12.25 -12.41
C PHE A 120 8.75 -13.42 -13.35
N LYS A 121 7.70 -13.25 -14.15
CA LYS A 121 7.25 -14.28 -15.10
C LYS A 121 8.33 -14.74 -16.07
N HIS A 122 9.27 -13.88 -16.42
CA HIS A 122 10.35 -14.16 -17.33
C HIS A 122 11.70 -13.89 -16.68
N PRO A 123 12.68 -14.82 -16.78
CA PRO A 123 14.03 -14.59 -16.32
C PRO A 123 14.70 -13.49 -17.16
N VAL A 124 15.62 -12.77 -16.53
CA VAL A 124 16.49 -11.84 -17.26
C VAL A 124 17.63 -12.62 -17.87
N THR A 125 17.69 -12.59 -19.19
CA THR A 125 18.72 -13.31 -19.96
C THR A 125 19.70 -12.30 -20.54
N ARG A 126 21.01 -12.53 -20.36
CA ARG A 126 22.05 -11.68 -20.90
C ARG A 126 23.15 -12.50 -21.53
N THR A 127 23.51 -12.14 -22.76
CA THR A 127 24.60 -12.79 -23.49
C THR A 127 25.94 -12.24 -23.01
N ILE A 128 26.87 -13.13 -22.66
CA ILE A 128 28.25 -12.79 -22.30
C ILE A 128 29.07 -12.73 -23.57
N LYS A 129 29.55 -11.51 -23.91
CA LYS A 129 30.30 -11.26 -25.14
C LYS A 129 31.67 -10.68 -24.82
N HIS A 130 32.68 -11.08 -25.55
CA HIS A 130 34.00 -10.47 -25.51
C HIS A 130 34.53 -10.29 -26.93
N GLN A 131 35.03 -9.11 -27.28
CA GLN A 131 35.56 -8.79 -28.60
C GLN A 131 34.63 -9.24 -29.74
N ASN A 132 33.33 -9.02 -29.59
CA ASN A 132 32.26 -9.38 -30.53
C ASN A 132 31.92 -10.89 -30.63
N ASN A 133 32.66 -11.75 -29.90
CA ASN A 133 32.37 -13.17 -29.82
C ASN A 133 31.49 -13.48 -28.61
N GLN A 134 30.51 -14.37 -28.78
CA GLN A 134 29.66 -14.84 -27.68
C GLN A 134 30.35 -16.06 -27.02
N TYR A 135 30.38 -16.08 -25.68
CA TYR A 135 30.99 -17.17 -24.89
C TYR A 135 29.98 -17.94 -24.06
N GLY A 136 28.83 -17.31 -23.75
CA GLY A 136 27.79 -17.94 -22.96
C GLY A 136 26.60 -17.01 -22.73
N THR A 137 25.69 -17.48 -21.90
CA THR A 137 24.48 -16.74 -21.53
C THR A 137 24.28 -16.81 -20.02
N LEU A 138 24.09 -15.65 -19.41
CA LEU A 138 23.71 -15.50 -18.02
C LEU A 138 22.19 -15.44 -17.93
N ILE A 139 21.58 -16.27 -17.08
CA ILE A 139 20.16 -16.31 -16.80
C ILE A 139 19.93 -16.03 -15.33
N ILE A 140 19.13 -15.01 -15.02
CA ILE A 140 18.85 -14.60 -13.64
C ILE A 140 17.35 -14.68 -13.39
N TYR A 141 16.99 -15.42 -12.36
CA TYR A 141 15.62 -15.50 -11.84
C TYR A 141 15.51 -14.57 -10.65
N GLY A 142 14.68 -13.51 -10.75
CA GLY A 142 14.40 -12.61 -9.63
C GLY A 142 13.63 -13.33 -8.53
N SER A 143 13.75 -12.83 -7.30
CA SER A 143 12.96 -13.25 -6.16
C SER A 143 12.05 -12.13 -5.70
N ALA A 144 10.79 -12.43 -5.47
CA ALA A 144 9.81 -11.50 -4.93
C ALA A 144 9.88 -11.35 -3.40
N THR A 145 10.79 -12.04 -2.72
CA THR A 145 10.90 -11.99 -1.25
C THR A 145 11.01 -10.56 -0.71
N GLN A 146 11.88 -9.76 -1.31
CA GLN A 146 12.06 -8.37 -0.91
C GLN A 146 10.85 -7.51 -1.27
N LEU A 147 10.25 -7.75 -2.44
CA LEU A 147 9.00 -7.10 -2.87
C LEU A 147 7.85 -7.38 -1.89
N MET A 148 7.74 -8.61 -1.45
CA MET A 148 6.74 -9.05 -0.49
C MET A 148 6.93 -8.36 0.88
N SER A 149 8.18 -8.27 1.37
CA SER A 149 8.50 -7.55 2.61
C SER A 149 8.11 -6.08 2.53
N PHE A 150 8.45 -5.39 1.44
CA PHE A 150 8.03 -4.01 1.20
C PHE A 150 6.51 -3.86 1.13
N PHE A 151 5.83 -4.80 0.47
CA PHE A 151 4.37 -4.78 0.37
C PHE A 151 3.70 -4.88 1.75
N PHE A 152 4.16 -5.78 2.61
CA PHE A 152 3.67 -5.88 3.98
C PHE A 152 3.96 -4.62 4.79
N GLN A 153 5.16 -4.08 4.68
CA GLN A 153 5.52 -2.84 5.36
C GLN A 153 4.64 -1.66 4.91
N LEU A 154 4.35 -1.58 3.61
CA LEU A 154 3.46 -0.58 3.04
C LEU A 154 2.03 -0.74 3.56
N LEU A 155 1.50 -1.96 3.65
CA LEU A 155 0.17 -2.23 4.21
C LEU A 155 0.09 -1.84 5.69
N ILE A 156 1.11 -2.15 6.48
CA ILE A 156 1.18 -1.77 7.90
C ILE A 156 1.20 -0.24 8.03
N CYS A 157 2.03 0.44 7.26
CA CYS A 157 2.12 1.90 7.27
C CYS A 157 0.80 2.56 6.86
N LEU A 158 0.16 2.03 5.81
CA LEU A 158 -1.14 2.50 5.33
C LEU A 158 -2.23 2.30 6.38
N SER A 159 -2.30 1.12 7.00
CA SER A 159 -3.29 0.82 8.05
C SER A 159 -3.11 1.70 9.29
N ALA A 160 -1.86 1.94 9.70
CA ALA A 160 -1.54 2.87 10.77
C ALA A 160 -1.95 4.31 10.43
N GLY A 161 -1.69 4.76 9.20
CA GLY A 161 -2.11 6.07 8.72
C GLY A 161 -3.64 6.24 8.73
N ILE A 162 -4.37 5.26 8.22
CA ILE A 162 -5.85 5.24 8.26
C ILE A 162 -6.35 5.30 9.71
N PHE A 163 -5.75 4.53 10.61
CA PHE A 163 -6.14 4.51 12.02
C PHE A 163 -5.94 5.87 12.68
N VAL A 164 -4.81 6.53 12.45
CA VAL A 164 -4.53 7.88 12.98
C VAL A 164 -5.55 8.90 12.44
N ILE A 165 -5.87 8.86 11.15
CA ILE A 165 -6.84 9.76 10.54
C ILE A 165 -8.23 9.55 11.15
N LEU A 166 -8.65 8.29 11.37
CA LEU A 166 -9.91 7.97 12.02
C LEU A 166 -9.96 8.52 13.46
N LEU A 167 -8.88 8.41 14.23
CA LEU A 167 -8.79 8.97 15.57
C LEU A 167 -8.93 10.49 15.56
N ILE A 168 -8.24 11.17 14.66
CA ILE A 168 -8.33 12.63 14.50
C ILE A 168 -9.77 13.03 14.13
N MET A 169 -10.42 12.30 13.23
CA MET A 169 -11.78 12.57 12.82
C MET A 169 -12.78 12.39 13.97
N LEU A 170 -12.66 11.32 14.74
CA LEU A 170 -13.49 11.09 15.93
C LEU A 170 -13.29 12.21 16.96
N TRP A 171 -12.06 12.65 17.17
CA TRP A 171 -11.75 13.76 18.08
C TRP A 171 -12.36 15.09 17.59
N LEU A 172 -12.27 15.40 16.30
CA LEU A 172 -12.87 16.59 15.70
C LEU A 172 -14.40 16.58 15.81
N VAL A 173 -15.05 15.46 15.49
CA VAL A 173 -16.49 15.31 15.63
C VAL A 173 -16.91 15.50 17.07
N HIS A 174 -16.21 14.89 18.03
CA HIS A 174 -16.49 15.04 19.44
C HIS A 174 -16.32 16.50 19.93
N SER A 175 -15.23 17.15 19.52
CA SER A 175 -14.94 18.56 19.88
C SER A 175 -15.99 19.53 19.30
N THR A 176 -16.38 19.33 18.05
CA THR A 176 -17.41 20.16 17.40
C THR A 176 -18.76 19.97 18.05
N TYR A 177 -19.09 18.73 18.44
CA TYR A 177 -20.31 18.43 19.18
C TYR A 177 -20.40 19.17 20.51
N GLN A 178 -19.33 19.16 21.29
CA GLN A 178 -19.29 19.88 22.58
C GLN A 178 -19.48 21.39 22.40
N LYS A 179 -18.84 22.00 21.40
CA LYS A 179 -18.97 23.44 21.12
C LYS A 179 -20.39 23.82 20.67
N LEU A 180 -21.02 23.01 19.80
CA LEU A 180 -22.38 23.23 19.36
C LEU A 180 -23.40 23.12 20.51
N MET A 181 -23.27 22.10 21.36
CA MET A 181 -24.15 21.93 22.52
C MET A 181 -24.04 23.10 23.50
N HIS A 182 -22.84 23.58 23.76
CA HIS A 182 -22.62 24.71 24.65
C HIS A 182 -23.21 26.03 24.09
N SER A 183 -23.27 26.19 22.76
CA SER A 183 -23.81 27.38 22.09
C SER A 183 -25.35 27.37 21.97
N ILE A 184 -25.96 26.19 21.90
CA ILE A 184 -27.44 26.05 21.69
C ILE A 184 -28.17 25.97 23.02
N GLN A 185 -27.58 25.44 24.06
CA GLN A 185 -28.18 25.25 25.37
C GLN A 185 -28.77 26.55 25.98
N PRO A 186 -28.06 27.73 25.98
CA PRO A 186 -28.62 28.97 26.46
C PRO A 186 -29.83 29.45 25.62
N MET A 187 -29.81 29.23 24.30
CA MET A 187 -30.98 29.60 23.44
C MET A 187 -32.21 28.76 23.74
N VAL A 188 -32.06 27.46 23.96
CA VAL A 188 -33.17 26.57 24.33
C VAL A 188 -33.73 26.95 25.69
N ASN A 189 -32.90 27.24 26.67
CA ASN A 189 -33.32 27.67 28.01
C ASN A 189 -34.04 29.03 27.97
N THR A 190 -33.61 29.95 27.10
CA THR A 190 -34.31 31.25 26.92
C THR A 190 -35.67 31.09 26.31
N VAL A 191 -35.80 30.22 25.30
CA VAL A 191 -37.13 29.93 24.69
C VAL A 191 -38.04 29.18 25.65
N GLU A 192 -37.53 28.28 26.46
CA GLU A 192 -38.30 27.55 27.48
C GLU A 192 -38.77 28.48 28.59
N SER A 193 -37.92 29.44 29.04
CA SER A 193 -38.29 30.45 30.00
C SER A 193 -39.34 31.43 29.48
N LEU A 194 -39.29 31.80 28.20
CA LEU A 194 -40.29 32.64 27.54
C LEU A 194 -41.67 31.91 27.36
N ASN A 195 -41.64 30.60 27.22
CA ASN A 195 -42.84 29.80 27.06
C ASN A 195 -43.55 29.51 28.39
N LEU A 196 -42.88 29.68 29.49
CA LEU A 196 -43.39 29.55 30.87
C LEU A 196 -43.88 30.87 31.48
N ASP A 197 -43.74 32.02 30.79
CA ASP A 197 -44.23 33.31 31.27
C ASP A 197 -45.72 33.48 30.88
N PRO A 198 -46.64 33.49 31.86
CA PRO A 198 -48.08 33.62 31.61
C PRO A 198 -48.50 34.91 30.90
N GLN A 199 -47.66 35.95 30.95
CA GLN A 199 -47.96 37.25 30.31
C GLN A 199 -47.83 37.18 28.75
N TYR A 200 -47.09 36.24 28.20
CA TYR A 200 -46.95 36.10 26.75
C TYR A 200 -48.09 35.35 26.10
N GLN A 201 -48.79 34.49 26.82
CA GLN A 201 -49.99 33.78 26.32
C GLN A 201 -51.22 34.72 26.17
N ALA A 202 -51.25 35.84 26.85
CA ALA A 202 -52.34 36.82 26.80
C ALA A 202 -52.25 37.78 25.58
N ARG A 203 -51.21 37.74 24.78
CA ARG A 203 -50.97 38.63 23.63
C ARG A 203 -51.04 38.01 22.26
N LEU A 204 -51.49 36.80 22.14
CA LEU A 204 -51.81 36.23 20.80
C LEU A 204 -53.09 36.89 20.31
N PRO A 205 -53.07 37.72 19.24
CA PRO A 205 -54.27 38.26 18.66
C PRO A 205 -55.09 37.09 18.12
N SER A 206 -56.30 36.94 18.61
CA SER A 206 -57.31 36.07 18.01
C SER A 206 -57.51 36.51 16.57
N SER A 207 -57.06 35.73 15.59
CA SER A 207 -57.31 35.96 14.21
C SER A 207 -58.84 35.96 13.99
N PRO A 208 -59.49 37.03 13.41
CA PRO A 208 -60.83 36.98 13.05
C PRO A 208 -61.03 35.96 11.92
N ILE A 209 -61.83 34.97 12.20
CA ILE A 209 -62.33 34.05 11.20
C ILE A 209 -63.33 34.90 10.39
N TYR A 210 -62.98 35.19 9.15
CA TYR A 210 -63.99 35.70 8.17
C TYR A 210 -64.75 34.51 7.63
N GLU A 211 -66.08 34.59 7.83
CA GLU A 211 -67.07 33.82 7.08
C GLU A 211 -67.02 34.15 5.58
#